data_4176cd5e5de03bb3f6ee0f76548b9092
#
_entry.id   4176cd5e5de03bb3f6ee0f76548b9092
#
_cell.length_a   1.000
_cell.length_b   1.000
_cell.length_c   1.000
_cell.angle_alpha   90.00
_cell.angle_beta   90.00
_cell.angle_gamma   90.00
#
_symmetry.space_group_name_H-M   'P 1'
#
loop_
_entity.id
_entity.type
_entity.pdbx_description
1 polymer ?
#
loop_
_entity_poly.entity_id
_entity_poly.type
_entity_poly.pdbx_seq_one_letter_code
_entity_poly.pdbx_strand_id
1 'polypeptide(L)'
;MLRYPADVSPFMAVPADPTPQDWANALSLIGAGHAIVFAPSPLTPSIPAVSQGLGLVQMVARDVTGALDPEVEQLTYADVPEILALTALTKPGPFLDRTIELGNYYGLRSDGHLVAMAGERMRAPGWTEISAICTAPEHRGKGLSVRLIRTLVHHINDRGEQVFLHAVESNPAIGLYESLGFEVRRRLVGTSLSAPT
;
A
#
# COMPACT_ATOMS: atom_id res chain seq x y z
N MET A 1 -19.57 -0.02 7.80
CA MET A 1 -18.58 0.82 7.12
C MET A 1 -17.36 0.99 8.04
N LEU A 2 -16.16 0.91 7.52
CA LEU A 2 -14.92 1.01 8.28
C LEU A 2 -13.96 1.97 7.57
N ARG A 3 -13.27 2.81 8.34
CA ARG A 3 -12.25 3.73 7.85
C ARG A 3 -11.07 3.76 8.82
N TYR A 4 -9.86 3.84 8.30
CA TYR A 4 -8.70 4.19 9.10
C TYR A 4 -8.78 5.67 9.56
N PRO A 5 -8.15 6.05 10.67
CA PRO A 5 -7.90 7.45 10.98
C PRO A 5 -7.24 8.15 9.79
N ALA A 6 -7.64 9.39 9.51
CA ALA A 6 -7.24 10.09 8.29
C ALA A 6 -5.72 10.35 8.18
N ASP A 7 -5.04 10.42 9.31
CA ASP A 7 -3.59 10.59 9.46
C ASP A 7 -2.80 9.26 9.44
N VAL A 8 -3.52 8.13 9.51
CA VAL A 8 -2.93 6.78 9.36
C VAL A 8 -3.02 6.30 7.92
N SER A 9 -4.23 6.39 7.32
CA SER A 9 -4.44 5.87 5.96
C SER A 9 -5.71 6.44 5.32
N PRO A 10 -5.71 6.75 4.01
CA PRO A 10 -6.90 7.20 3.31
C PRO A 10 -7.88 6.07 2.98
N PHE A 11 -7.59 4.80 3.30
CA PHE A 11 -8.45 3.68 2.89
C PHE A 11 -9.70 3.54 3.74
N MET A 12 -10.78 3.14 3.05
CA MET A 12 -12.11 2.91 3.61
C MET A 12 -12.71 1.64 2.99
N ALA A 13 -13.57 0.96 3.74
CA ALA A 13 -14.43 -0.11 3.24
C ALA A 13 -15.90 0.33 3.27
N VAL A 14 -16.60 0.05 2.17
CA VAL A 14 -18.06 0.21 2.04
C VAL A 14 -18.68 -1.17 1.81
N PRO A 15 -20.00 -1.37 2.07
CA PRO A 15 -20.70 -2.59 1.68
C PRO A 15 -20.55 -2.90 0.19
N ALA A 16 -20.76 -4.16 -0.21
CA ALA A 16 -20.67 -4.56 -1.63
C ALA A 16 -21.73 -3.84 -2.48
N ASP A 17 -22.95 -3.68 -1.94
CA ASP A 17 -24.07 -2.96 -2.56
C ASP A 17 -24.47 -1.79 -1.66
N PRO A 18 -23.80 -0.63 -1.73
CA PRO A 18 -24.05 0.47 -0.82
C PRO A 18 -25.40 1.15 -1.11
N THR A 19 -26.20 1.34 -0.08
CA THR A 19 -27.43 2.13 -0.11
C THR A 19 -27.11 3.64 -0.14
N PRO A 20 -28.09 4.53 -0.47
CA PRO A 20 -27.92 5.97 -0.32
C PRO A 20 -27.52 6.39 1.10
N GLN A 21 -28.02 5.70 2.12
CA GLN A 21 -27.63 5.95 3.51
C GLN A 21 -26.17 5.56 3.78
N ASP A 22 -25.68 4.46 3.20
CA ASP A 22 -24.28 4.06 3.32
C ASP A 22 -23.36 5.12 2.69
N TRP A 23 -23.73 5.67 1.54
CA TRP A 23 -22.98 6.76 0.92
C TRP A 23 -22.98 8.02 1.78
N ALA A 24 -24.14 8.41 2.34
CA ALA A 24 -24.22 9.55 3.27
C ALA A 24 -23.31 9.34 4.49
N ASN A 25 -23.32 8.14 5.06
CA ASN A 25 -22.44 7.78 6.19
C ASN A 25 -20.96 7.81 5.77
N ALA A 26 -20.63 7.33 4.55
CA ALA A 26 -19.26 7.39 4.02
C ALA A 26 -18.76 8.82 3.93
N LEU A 27 -19.53 9.70 3.30
CA LEU A 27 -19.16 11.11 3.16
C LEU A 27 -19.05 11.82 4.51
N SER A 28 -19.93 11.50 5.47
CA SER A 28 -19.85 12.02 6.84
C SER A 28 -18.53 11.60 7.52
N LEU A 29 -18.10 10.33 7.35
CA LEU A 29 -16.82 9.84 7.87
C LEU A 29 -15.62 10.46 7.15
N ILE A 30 -15.73 10.77 5.86
CA ILE A 30 -14.67 11.41 5.07
C ILE A 30 -14.48 12.88 5.52
N GLY A 31 -15.59 13.58 5.77
CA GLY A 31 -15.55 15.02 6.10
C GLY A 31 -15.00 15.84 4.93
N ALA A 32 -14.15 16.83 5.22
CA ALA A 32 -13.52 17.70 4.22
C ALA A 32 -12.37 17.04 3.43
N GLY A 33 -12.00 15.78 3.76
CA GLY A 33 -10.90 15.06 3.12
C GLY A 33 -11.35 14.19 1.96
N HIS A 34 -10.56 13.13 1.73
CA HIS A 34 -10.90 12.08 0.79
C HIS A 34 -10.68 10.69 1.40
N ALA A 35 -11.27 9.66 0.78
CA ALA A 35 -10.97 8.27 1.09
C ALA A 35 -10.82 7.46 -0.21
N ILE A 36 -10.13 6.33 -0.13
CA ILE A 36 -9.92 5.41 -1.24
C ILE A 36 -10.59 4.07 -0.90
N VAL A 37 -11.42 3.60 -1.81
CA VAL A 37 -12.08 2.29 -1.71
C VAL A 37 -11.60 1.40 -2.85
N PHE A 38 -11.18 0.17 -2.53
CA PHE A 38 -10.86 -0.85 -3.55
C PHE A 38 -12.08 -1.73 -3.81
N ALA A 39 -12.50 -1.81 -5.07
CA ALA A 39 -13.65 -2.58 -5.53
C ALA A 39 -13.38 -3.26 -6.88
N PRO A 40 -14.14 -4.34 -7.24
CA PRO A 40 -13.99 -4.99 -8.54
C PRO A 40 -14.30 -4.08 -9.75
N SER A 41 -15.10 -3.05 -9.54
CA SER A 41 -15.52 -2.06 -10.55
C SER A 41 -15.51 -0.66 -9.95
N PRO A 42 -15.52 0.40 -10.79
CA PRO A 42 -15.64 1.77 -10.31
C PRO A 42 -16.89 1.94 -9.45
N LEU A 43 -16.73 2.59 -8.31
CA LEU A 43 -17.86 2.92 -7.45
C LEU A 43 -18.52 4.22 -7.93
N THR A 44 -19.83 4.18 -8.09
CA THR A 44 -20.64 5.35 -8.46
C THR A 44 -21.62 5.63 -7.31
N PRO A 45 -21.32 6.60 -6.45
CA PRO A 45 -22.23 6.99 -5.40
C PRO A 45 -23.59 7.39 -5.93
N SER A 46 -24.68 6.95 -5.29
CA SER A 46 -26.05 7.33 -5.63
C SER A 46 -26.47 8.69 -5.05
N ILE A 47 -25.55 9.39 -4.42
CA ILE A 47 -25.71 10.76 -3.87
C ILE A 47 -24.60 11.65 -4.45
N PRO A 48 -24.75 12.99 -4.42
CA PRO A 48 -23.68 13.90 -4.86
C PRO A 48 -22.37 13.63 -4.14
N ALA A 49 -21.35 13.24 -4.90
CA ALA A 49 -19.98 13.00 -4.44
C ALA A 49 -19.02 13.12 -5.62
N VAL A 50 -17.78 13.51 -5.34
CA VAL A 50 -16.71 13.40 -6.34
C VAL A 50 -16.12 12.00 -6.26
N SER A 51 -16.05 11.30 -7.41
CA SER A 51 -15.43 9.98 -7.48
C SER A 51 -14.50 9.91 -8.69
N GLN A 52 -13.30 9.36 -8.47
CA GLN A 52 -12.30 9.15 -9.51
C GLN A 52 -11.71 7.74 -9.36
N GLY A 53 -11.85 6.93 -10.39
CA GLY A 53 -11.34 5.56 -10.43
C GLY A 53 -9.92 5.47 -11.01
N LEU A 54 -9.11 4.56 -10.45
CA LEU A 54 -7.78 4.20 -10.92
C LEU A 54 -7.68 2.67 -11.00
N GLY A 55 -7.31 2.13 -12.16
CA GLY A 55 -7.12 0.69 -12.36
C GLY A 55 -5.95 0.15 -11.54
N LEU A 56 -6.18 -0.95 -10.84
CA LEU A 56 -5.21 -1.63 -10.00
C LEU A 56 -5.16 -3.13 -10.32
N VAL A 57 -4.02 -3.75 -10.10
CA VAL A 57 -3.87 -5.19 -9.97
C VAL A 57 -3.62 -5.56 -8.52
N GLN A 58 -4.28 -6.61 -8.05
CA GLN A 58 -3.92 -7.31 -6.83
C GLN A 58 -3.08 -8.51 -7.21
N MET A 59 -1.87 -8.59 -6.66
CA MET A 59 -0.96 -9.69 -6.89
C MET A 59 -0.73 -10.47 -5.59
N VAL A 60 -0.54 -11.78 -5.70
CA VAL A 60 -0.27 -12.67 -4.55
C VAL A 60 1.07 -13.36 -4.75
N ALA A 61 1.84 -13.51 -3.68
CA ALA A 61 3.06 -14.29 -3.69
C ALA A 61 2.71 -15.78 -3.79
N ARG A 62 3.19 -16.46 -4.85
CA ARG A 62 3.04 -17.91 -5.04
C ARG A 62 4.35 -18.62 -4.75
N ASP A 63 5.40 -18.22 -5.45
CA ASP A 63 6.72 -18.87 -5.40
C ASP A 63 7.82 -17.89 -4.96
N VAL A 64 7.44 -16.84 -4.20
CA VAL A 64 8.41 -15.84 -3.73
C VAL A 64 9.22 -16.41 -2.59
N THR A 65 10.51 -16.59 -2.80
CA THR A 65 11.42 -17.01 -1.75
C THR A 65 11.76 -15.85 -0.82
N GLY A 66 11.31 -15.96 0.44
CA GLY A 66 11.72 -15.04 1.51
C GLY A 66 13.17 -15.26 1.92
N ALA A 67 13.88 -14.20 2.28
CA ALA A 67 15.26 -14.27 2.76
C ALA A 67 15.55 -13.09 3.67
N LEU A 68 16.24 -13.31 4.78
CA LEU A 68 16.78 -12.25 5.61
C LEU A 68 17.98 -11.60 4.95
N ASP A 69 18.12 -10.32 5.15
CA ASP A 69 19.24 -9.52 4.67
C ASP A 69 19.80 -8.71 5.83
N PRO A 70 21.10 -8.87 6.20
CA PRO A 70 21.66 -8.22 7.37
C PRO A 70 21.80 -6.69 7.25
N GLU A 71 21.72 -6.14 6.05
CA GLU A 71 21.74 -4.68 5.85
C GLU A 71 20.34 -4.06 5.88
N VAL A 72 19.28 -4.88 5.83
CA VAL A 72 17.89 -4.40 5.95
C VAL A 72 17.57 -4.19 7.42
N GLU A 73 17.26 -2.96 7.79
CA GLU A 73 16.91 -2.58 9.16
C GLU A 73 15.41 -2.33 9.30
N GLN A 74 14.87 -2.60 10.47
CA GLN A 74 13.50 -2.25 10.82
C GLN A 74 13.41 -0.75 11.09
N LEU A 75 12.50 -0.07 10.41
CA LEU A 75 12.23 1.35 10.59
C LEU A 75 11.26 1.57 11.76
N THR A 76 11.43 2.68 12.45
CA THR A 76 10.69 3.07 13.65
C THR A 76 10.05 4.44 13.48
N TYR A 77 9.33 4.92 14.49
CA TYR A 77 8.81 6.28 14.51
C TYR A 77 9.89 7.37 14.35
N ALA A 78 11.11 7.11 14.80
CA ALA A 78 12.22 8.05 14.64
C ALA A 78 12.58 8.27 13.17
N ASP A 79 12.30 7.28 12.30
CA ASP A 79 12.61 7.33 10.87
C ASP A 79 11.52 7.99 10.02
N VAL A 80 10.33 8.30 10.61
CA VAL A 80 9.19 8.87 9.88
C VAL A 80 9.55 10.12 9.05
N PRO A 81 10.36 11.08 9.54
CA PRO A 81 10.75 12.22 8.72
C PRO A 81 11.49 11.84 7.43
N GLU A 82 12.41 10.86 7.48
CA GLU A 82 13.13 10.36 6.29
C GLU A 82 12.22 9.55 5.37
N ILE A 83 11.31 8.74 5.95
CA ILE A 83 10.29 8.00 5.19
C ILE A 83 9.42 8.98 4.40
N LEU A 84 8.92 10.04 5.02
CA LEU A 84 8.10 11.05 4.35
C LEU A 84 8.88 11.76 3.23
N ALA A 85 10.15 12.08 3.43
CA ALA A 85 11.00 12.66 2.40
C ALA A 85 11.18 11.70 1.21
N LEU A 86 11.47 10.41 1.47
CA LEU A 86 11.64 9.39 0.44
C LEU A 86 10.33 9.12 -0.32
N THR A 87 9.19 9.04 0.38
CA THR A 87 7.88 8.81 -0.25
C THR A 87 7.39 10.02 -1.04
N ALA A 88 7.67 11.24 -0.61
CA ALA A 88 7.42 12.46 -1.39
C ALA A 88 8.19 12.47 -2.72
N LEU A 89 9.45 12.00 -2.69
CA LEU A 89 10.32 11.92 -3.88
C LEU A 89 9.86 10.80 -4.84
N THR A 90 9.49 9.63 -4.31
CA THR A 90 9.29 8.40 -5.11
C THR A 90 7.83 8.09 -5.41
N LYS A 91 6.89 8.63 -4.65
CA LYS A 91 5.43 8.49 -4.77
C LYS A 91 4.94 7.03 -4.87
N PRO A 92 5.31 6.16 -3.93
CA PRO A 92 4.96 4.73 -3.98
C PRO A 92 3.47 4.45 -3.66
N GLY A 93 2.73 5.45 -3.29
CA GLY A 93 1.36 5.43 -2.79
C GLY A 93 1.24 6.23 -1.49
N PRO A 94 0.05 6.26 -0.87
CA PRO A 94 -0.14 7.05 0.35
C PRO A 94 0.75 6.57 1.50
N PHE A 95 1.53 7.48 2.06
CA PHE A 95 2.22 7.33 3.34
C PHE A 95 2.08 8.65 4.10
N LEU A 96 1.53 8.60 5.29
CA LEU A 96 1.18 9.73 6.15
C LEU A 96 1.96 9.63 7.47
N ASP A 97 1.86 10.65 8.31
CA ASP A 97 2.65 10.76 9.55
C ASP A 97 2.52 9.53 10.48
N ARG A 98 1.34 8.90 10.50
CA ARG A 98 1.07 7.72 11.32
C ARG A 98 0.89 6.41 10.53
N THR A 99 1.20 6.40 9.24
CA THR A 99 1.08 5.17 8.41
C THR A 99 1.96 4.03 8.94
N ILE A 100 3.06 4.36 9.62
CA ILE A 100 3.95 3.37 10.24
C ILE A 100 3.23 2.46 11.27
N GLU A 101 2.08 2.88 11.80
CA GLU A 101 1.25 2.09 12.74
C GLU A 101 0.56 0.89 12.08
N LEU A 102 0.51 0.81 10.75
CA LEU A 102 -0.18 -0.28 10.04
C LEU A 102 0.59 -1.61 10.09
N GLY A 103 1.91 -1.58 10.32
CA GLY A 103 2.71 -2.79 10.39
C GLY A 103 4.21 -2.52 10.45
N ASN A 104 4.99 -3.53 10.09
CA ASN A 104 6.44 -3.41 10.09
C ASN A 104 6.93 -2.77 8.80
N TYR A 105 7.85 -1.83 8.92
CA TYR A 105 8.53 -1.18 7.80
C TYR A 105 10.01 -1.47 7.88
N TYR A 106 10.63 -1.66 6.73
CA TYR A 106 12.05 -1.97 6.60
C TYR A 106 12.70 -1.05 5.59
N GLY A 107 13.96 -0.72 5.83
CA GLY A 107 14.72 0.20 5.01
C GLY A 107 16.14 -0.28 4.72
N LEU A 108 16.73 0.34 3.72
CA LEU A 108 18.14 0.26 3.37
C LEU A 108 18.71 1.67 3.34
N ARG A 109 19.89 1.84 3.93
CA ARG A 109 20.58 3.13 3.97
C ARG A 109 21.83 3.12 3.08
N SER A 110 22.20 4.30 2.61
CA SER A 110 23.51 4.58 1.99
C SER A 110 24.03 5.87 2.57
N ASP A 111 25.27 5.85 3.05
CA ASP A 111 25.90 7.00 3.71
C ASP A 111 25.05 7.61 4.84
N GLY A 112 24.35 6.74 5.60
CA GLY A 112 23.48 7.11 6.70
C GLY A 112 22.07 7.58 6.30
N HIS A 113 21.75 7.74 5.01
CA HIS A 113 20.45 8.20 4.51
C HIS A 113 19.56 7.04 4.05
N LEU A 114 18.27 7.10 4.33
CA LEU A 114 17.30 6.13 3.86
C LEU A 114 17.11 6.25 2.33
N VAL A 115 17.51 5.20 1.59
CA VAL A 115 17.51 5.20 0.12
C VAL A 115 16.48 4.24 -0.49
N ALA A 116 16.01 3.27 0.27
CA ALA A 116 14.93 2.37 -0.15
C ALA A 116 14.14 1.90 1.06
N MET A 117 12.86 1.68 0.88
CA MET A 117 11.98 1.12 1.91
C MET A 117 10.89 0.25 1.32
N ALA A 118 10.30 -0.59 2.17
CA ALA A 118 9.05 -1.29 1.96
C ALA A 118 8.42 -1.61 3.32
N GLY A 119 7.11 -1.87 3.37
CA GLY A 119 6.46 -2.19 4.63
C GLY A 119 5.13 -2.88 4.47
N GLU A 120 4.48 -3.17 5.59
CA GLU A 120 3.16 -3.78 5.67
C GLU A 120 2.07 -2.70 5.72
N ARG A 121 0.88 -3.00 5.16
CA ARG A 121 -0.23 -2.04 5.16
C ARG A 121 -1.54 -2.66 5.61
N MET A 122 -2.24 -3.38 4.75
CA MET A 122 -3.52 -3.99 5.07
C MET A 122 -3.36 -5.44 5.49
N ARG A 123 -4.19 -5.88 6.44
CA ARG A 123 -4.23 -7.26 6.89
C ARG A 123 -5.63 -7.84 6.73
N ALA A 124 -5.68 -9.10 6.31
CA ALA A 124 -6.87 -9.93 6.32
C ALA A 124 -6.51 -11.25 6.99
N PRO A 125 -7.48 -12.05 7.48
CA PRO A 125 -7.16 -13.34 8.10
C PRO A 125 -6.24 -14.19 7.23
N GLY A 126 -5.02 -14.48 7.72
CA GLY A 126 -3.99 -15.26 7.04
C GLY A 126 -3.25 -14.52 5.89
N TRP A 127 -3.44 -13.21 5.73
CA TRP A 127 -2.84 -12.42 4.65
C TRP A 127 -2.34 -11.06 5.12
N THR A 128 -1.14 -10.68 4.68
CA THR A 128 -0.57 -9.34 4.90
C THR A 128 -0.18 -8.71 3.57
N GLU A 129 -0.57 -7.46 3.38
CA GLU A 129 -0.18 -6.66 2.22
C GLU A 129 1.19 -6.04 2.40
N ILE A 130 2.08 -6.21 1.43
CA ILE A 130 3.29 -5.40 1.32
C ILE A 130 3.02 -4.15 0.48
N SER A 131 3.55 -3.02 0.90
CA SER A 131 3.28 -1.71 0.31
C SER A 131 4.47 -0.76 0.49
N ALA A 132 4.33 0.47 0.00
CA ALA A 132 5.32 1.52 0.08
C ALA A 132 6.72 1.12 -0.45
N ILE A 133 6.75 0.13 -1.37
CA ILE A 133 7.99 -0.34 -1.98
C ILE A 133 8.55 0.76 -2.86
N CYS A 134 9.65 1.36 -2.45
CA CYS A 134 10.26 2.43 -3.21
C CYS A 134 11.78 2.50 -3.03
N THR A 135 12.43 3.10 -4.02
CA THR A 135 13.88 3.33 -4.04
C THR A 135 14.16 4.71 -4.63
N ALA A 136 14.99 5.48 -3.97
CA ALA A 136 15.46 6.78 -4.45
C ALA A 136 16.04 6.65 -5.87
N PRO A 137 15.76 7.61 -6.77
CA PRO A 137 16.10 7.50 -8.20
C PRO A 137 17.57 7.11 -8.46
N GLU A 138 18.50 7.70 -7.74
CA GLU A 138 19.96 7.50 -7.87
C GLU A 138 20.44 6.14 -7.35
N HIS A 139 19.57 5.42 -6.62
CA HIS A 139 19.84 4.10 -6.08
C HIS A 139 19.08 2.97 -6.81
N ARG A 140 18.31 3.29 -7.85
CA ARG A 140 17.59 2.30 -8.67
C ARG A 140 18.55 1.39 -9.45
N GLY A 141 18.04 0.23 -9.88
CA GLY A 141 18.83 -0.75 -10.65
C GLY A 141 19.83 -1.55 -9.81
N LYS A 142 19.92 -1.33 -8.49
CA LYS A 142 20.84 -2.02 -7.57
C LYS A 142 20.18 -3.20 -6.80
N GLY A 143 18.95 -3.57 -7.15
CA GLY A 143 18.23 -4.70 -6.53
C GLY A 143 17.67 -4.42 -5.13
N LEU A 144 17.68 -3.17 -4.62
CA LEU A 144 17.29 -2.85 -3.24
C LEU A 144 15.83 -3.23 -2.94
N SER A 145 14.90 -2.99 -3.87
CA SER A 145 13.49 -3.39 -3.70
C SER A 145 13.33 -4.92 -3.59
N VAL A 146 14.14 -5.70 -4.32
CA VAL A 146 14.12 -7.17 -4.24
C VAL A 146 14.53 -7.65 -2.85
N ARG A 147 15.59 -7.06 -2.28
CA ARG A 147 16.09 -7.37 -0.94
C ARG A 147 15.01 -7.09 0.12
N LEU A 148 14.37 -5.93 0.05
CA LEU A 148 13.27 -5.53 0.95
C LEU A 148 12.05 -6.44 0.82
N ILE A 149 11.62 -6.77 -0.41
CA ILE A 149 10.49 -7.67 -0.67
C ILE A 149 10.76 -9.05 -0.05
N ARG A 150 11.96 -9.62 -0.29
CA ARG A 150 12.33 -10.93 0.26
C ARG A 150 12.37 -10.93 1.78
N THR A 151 12.86 -9.87 2.41
CA THR A 151 12.85 -9.71 3.87
C THR A 151 11.42 -9.66 4.42
N LEU A 152 10.53 -8.85 3.80
CA LEU A 152 9.12 -8.81 4.19
C LEU A 152 8.43 -10.16 4.03
N VAL A 153 8.62 -10.82 2.88
CA VAL A 153 8.07 -12.16 2.61
C VAL A 153 8.54 -13.16 3.67
N HIS A 154 9.83 -13.13 4.06
CA HIS A 154 10.34 -13.97 5.12
C HIS A 154 9.59 -13.75 6.43
N HIS A 155 9.53 -12.51 6.92
CA HIS A 155 8.89 -12.20 8.20
C HIS A 155 7.38 -12.48 8.20
N ILE A 156 6.69 -12.26 7.09
CA ILE A 156 5.25 -12.52 6.98
C ILE A 156 4.99 -14.03 6.97
N ASN A 157 5.76 -14.80 6.21
CA ASN A 157 5.62 -16.26 6.15
C ASN A 157 5.98 -16.93 7.49
N ASP A 158 6.97 -16.40 8.23
CA ASP A 158 7.34 -16.88 9.55
C ASP A 158 6.20 -16.75 10.57
N ARG A 159 5.30 -15.78 10.37
CA ARG A 159 4.05 -15.65 11.15
C ARG A 159 2.91 -16.56 10.64
N GLY A 160 3.13 -17.38 9.62
CA GLY A 160 2.11 -18.24 9.00
C GLY A 160 1.13 -17.49 8.09
N GLU A 161 1.46 -16.28 7.66
CA GLU A 161 0.63 -15.45 6.78
C GLU A 161 1.13 -15.50 5.34
N GLN A 162 0.22 -15.29 4.39
CA GLN A 162 0.53 -15.17 2.97
C GLN A 162 0.68 -13.69 2.57
N VAL A 163 1.44 -13.45 1.51
CA VAL A 163 1.77 -12.09 1.06
C VAL A 163 0.96 -11.71 -0.17
N PHE A 164 0.44 -10.50 -0.19
CA PHE A 164 -0.14 -9.88 -1.37
C PHE A 164 0.31 -8.42 -1.52
N LEU A 165 0.05 -7.83 -2.67
CA LEU A 165 0.26 -6.41 -2.93
C LEU A 165 -0.80 -5.86 -3.90
N HIS A 166 -0.94 -4.53 -3.92
CA HIS A 166 -1.63 -3.82 -4.99
C HIS A 166 -0.67 -2.91 -5.74
N ALA A 167 -0.83 -2.84 -7.05
CA ALA A 167 -0.11 -1.92 -7.91
C ALA A 167 -1.07 -1.27 -8.91
N VAL A 168 -0.80 -0.02 -9.28
CA VAL A 168 -1.49 0.61 -10.42
C VAL A 168 -1.18 -0.20 -11.68
N GLU A 169 -2.17 -0.40 -12.56
CA GLU A 169 -1.99 -1.22 -13.77
C GLU A 169 -0.84 -0.75 -14.68
N SER A 170 -0.53 0.53 -14.65
CA SER A 170 0.60 1.10 -15.40
C SER A 170 1.94 1.08 -14.66
N ASN A 171 2.01 0.45 -13.47
CA ASN A 171 3.23 0.45 -12.67
C ASN A 171 4.33 -0.38 -13.36
N PRO A 172 5.49 0.21 -13.70
CA PRO A 172 6.59 -0.53 -14.34
C PRO A 172 7.18 -1.64 -13.48
N ALA A 173 6.91 -1.64 -12.16
CA ALA A 173 7.39 -2.68 -11.25
C ALA A 173 6.59 -4.00 -11.33
N ILE A 174 5.48 -4.08 -12.09
CA ILE A 174 4.70 -5.31 -12.22
C ILE A 174 5.58 -6.46 -12.75
N GLY A 175 6.37 -6.23 -13.81
CA GLY A 175 7.29 -7.23 -14.33
C GLY A 175 8.35 -7.68 -13.30
N LEU A 176 8.79 -6.80 -12.40
CA LEU A 176 9.67 -7.19 -11.30
C LEU A 176 8.93 -8.11 -10.32
N TYR A 177 7.70 -7.79 -9.95
CA TYR A 177 6.91 -8.64 -9.04
C TYR A 177 6.66 -10.02 -9.65
N GLU A 178 6.30 -10.09 -10.93
CA GLU A 178 6.15 -11.36 -11.67
C GLU A 178 7.45 -12.17 -11.69
N SER A 179 8.59 -11.54 -11.95
CA SER A 179 9.91 -12.20 -11.95
C SER A 179 10.31 -12.73 -10.56
N LEU A 180 9.73 -12.21 -9.49
CA LEU A 180 9.93 -12.68 -8.12
C LEU A 180 8.99 -13.82 -7.72
N GLY A 181 7.96 -14.13 -8.52
CA GLY A 181 6.98 -15.18 -8.23
C GLY A 181 5.65 -14.66 -7.69
N PHE A 182 5.34 -13.36 -7.89
CA PHE A 182 3.98 -12.85 -7.69
C PHE A 182 3.13 -13.10 -8.92
N GLU A 183 1.87 -13.43 -8.70
CA GLU A 183 0.88 -13.61 -9.77
C GLU A 183 -0.28 -12.64 -9.61
N VAL A 184 -0.80 -12.14 -10.73
CA VAL A 184 -2.02 -11.32 -10.74
C VAL A 184 -3.21 -12.19 -10.34
N ARG A 185 -3.79 -11.91 -9.17
CA ARG A 185 -4.99 -12.59 -8.69
C ARG A 185 -6.28 -12.01 -9.28
N ARG A 186 -6.37 -10.68 -9.32
CA ARG A 186 -7.51 -9.96 -9.90
C ARG A 186 -7.15 -8.52 -10.25
N ARG A 187 -8.00 -7.92 -11.11
CA ARG A 187 -8.05 -6.48 -11.34
C ARG A 187 -9.05 -5.83 -10.41
N LEU A 188 -8.77 -4.63 -9.98
CA LEU A 188 -9.59 -3.82 -9.08
C LEU A 188 -9.59 -2.37 -9.57
N VAL A 189 -10.50 -1.58 -9.02
CA VAL A 189 -10.48 -0.14 -9.16
C VAL A 189 -10.35 0.48 -7.78
N GLY A 190 -9.35 1.32 -7.60
CA GLY A 190 -9.23 2.21 -6.46
C GLY A 190 -10.05 3.47 -6.74
N THR A 191 -11.19 3.63 -6.08
CA THR A 191 -12.02 4.83 -6.24
C THR A 191 -11.72 5.81 -5.12
N SER A 192 -11.22 7.00 -5.49
CA SER A 192 -11.10 8.14 -4.55
C SER A 192 -12.46 8.82 -4.44
N LEU A 193 -12.92 9.02 -3.21
CA LEU A 193 -14.20 9.63 -2.87
C LEU A 193 -13.98 10.87 -2.02
N SER A 194 -14.69 11.97 -2.31
CA SER A 194 -14.77 13.16 -1.48
C SER A 194 -16.16 13.77 -1.53
N ALA A 195 -16.49 14.62 -0.56
CA ALA A 195 -17.69 15.44 -0.64
C ALA A 195 -17.58 16.40 -1.83
N PRO A 196 -18.71 16.79 -2.47
CA PRO A 196 -18.72 17.87 -3.46
C PRO A 196 -18.29 19.18 -2.79
N THR A 197 -17.50 19.96 -3.46
CA THR A 197 -17.09 21.33 -3.08
C THR A 197 -18.23 22.32 -3.27
#